data_a413e0bbf53c7e39868b64bce1c5b975
#
_entry.id   a413e0bbf53c7e39868b64bce1c5b975
#
_cell.length_a   1.000
_cell.length_b   1.000
_cell.length_c   1.000
_cell.angle_alpha   90.00
_cell.angle_beta   90.00
_cell.angle_gamma   90.00
#
_symmetry.space_group_name_H-M   'P 1'
#
loop_
_entity.id
_entity.type
_entity.pdbx_description
1 polymer ?
#
loop_
_entity_poly.entity_id
_entity_poly.type
_entity_poly.pdbx_seq_one_letter_code
_entity_poly.pdbx_strand_id
1 'polypeptide(L)'
;SDPVNTTKPNILLIIADDMGLDATPGFSIDTSKPNMPQLEALMNSGVRFENVWSNPVCTPTRATILTGRYGLRTNVINVGDVLSTNETSIFDLMNTNAPEYSHAVIGKWHLSTDPNHPTSMGVDYFAGLLAGGVQSYSNWNLTENGDTNNTTEYATTKFTDLAIDWVDSQTQPWFLWLAYNAPHTPFHLPPGAASSLPTDSASIEANPLPYYQAMIEAMDFEIGRLLESMTDAERDNTVIIFVG
;
A
#
# COMPACT_ATOMS: atom_id res chain seq x y z
N SER A 1 -3.74 35.71 9.09
CA SER A 1 -2.98 34.47 9.41
C SER A 1 -3.98 33.50 9.98
N ASP A 2 -4.23 32.44 9.20
CA ASP A 2 -5.06 31.33 9.68
C ASP A 2 -4.46 30.76 10.96
N PRO A 3 -5.30 30.32 11.92
CA PRO A 3 -4.79 29.70 13.13
C PRO A 3 -3.99 28.46 12.70
N VAL A 4 -2.74 28.39 13.15
CA VAL A 4 -1.92 27.16 12.97
C VAL A 4 -2.72 26.03 13.60
N ASN A 5 -3.15 25.06 12.79
CA ASN A 5 -3.79 23.85 13.27
C ASN A 5 -2.80 23.16 14.21
N THR A 6 -3.09 23.16 15.50
CA THR A 6 -2.22 22.57 16.54
C THR A 6 -2.51 21.07 16.74
N THR A 7 -3.46 20.51 16.00
CA THR A 7 -3.73 19.07 16.02
C THR A 7 -2.63 18.34 15.24
N LYS A 8 -2.13 17.25 15.80
CA LYS A 8 -1.16 16.39 15.10
C LYS A 8 -1.84 15.80 13.86
N PRO A 9 -1.19 15.85 12.68
CA PRO A 9 -1.80 15.34 11.46
C PRO A 9 -1.89 13.81 11.47
N ASN A 10 -2.89 13.27 10.82
CA ASN A 10 -2.90 11.88 10.40
C ASN A 10 -1.83 11.64 9.32
N ILE A 11 -1.39 10.41 9.16
CA ILE A 11 -0.41 10.02 8.15
C ILE A 11 -0.95 8.82 7.38
N LEU A 12 -1.11 8.98 6.08
CA LEU A 12 -1.50 7.91 5.15
C LEU A 12 -0.34 7.63 4.19
N LEU A 13 0.32 6.48 4.38
CA LEU A 13 1.35 5.99 3.46
C LEU A 13 0.74 4.93 2.55
N ILE A 14 0.61 5.23 1.27
CA ILE A 14 0.10 4.33 0.24
C ILE A 14 1.27 3.78 -0.57
N ILE A 15 1.35 2.46 -0.71
CA ILE A 15 2.35 1.79 -1.55
C ILE A 15 1.65 1.01 -2.65
N ALA A 16 2.06 1.24 -3.90
CA ALA A 16 1.72 0.44 -5.07
C ALA A 16 2.87 -0.53 -5.36
N ASP A 17 2.59 -1.83 -5.42
CA ASP A 17 3.61 -2.87 -5.56
C ASP A 17 3.92 -3.14 -7.04
N ASP A 18 5.15 -2.89 -7.47
CA ASP A 18 5.63 -2.99 -8.85
C ASP A 18 5.01 -1.95 -9.82
N MET A 19 4.70 -0.74 -9.35
CA MET A 19 4.31 0.36 -10.20
C MET A 19 5.53 1.22 -10.56
N GLY A 20 5.86 1.26 -11.85
CA GLY A 20 6.99 2.02 -12.37
C GLY A 20 6.66 3.46 -12.77
N LEU A 21 7.68 4.26 -13.02
CA LEU A 21 7.55 5.63 -13.53
C LEU A 21 6.91 5.69 -14.93
N ASP A 22 7.06 4.61 -15.72
CA ASP A 22 6.42 4.43 -17.01
C ASP A 22 4.88 4.40 -16.91
N ALA A 23 4.32 3.90 -15.81
CA ALA A 23 2.90 3.91 -15.53
C ALA A 23 2.45 5.14 -14.72
N THR A 24 3.36 5.87 -14.07
CA THR A 24 3.01 6.98 -13.18
C THR A 24 2.66 8.23 -13.97
N PRO A 25 1.54 8.94 -13.66
CA PRO A 25 1.20 10.23 -14.27
C PRO A 25 2.30 11.26 -14.07
N GLY A 26 2.37 12.24 -14.97
CA GLY A 26 3.31 13.37 -14.86
C GLY A 26 4.78 13.05 -15.18
N PHE A 27 5.14 11.80 -15.45
CA PHE A 27 6.44 11.41 -15.98
C PHE A 27 6.34 11.07 -17.47
N SER A 28 7.29 11.55 -18.28
CA SER A 28 7.26 11.42 -19.76
C SER A 28 8.03 10.20 -20.29
N ILE A 29 8.10 9.10 -19.52
CA ILE A 29 8.86 7.91 -19.88
C ILE A 29 8.10 7.04 -20.88
N ASP A 30 6.76 6.98 -20.78
CA ASP A 30 5.90 6.29 -21.73
C ASP A 30 4.72 7.20 -22.14
N THR A 31 4.13 6.91 -23.30
CA THR A 31 2.97 7.63 -23.84
C THR A 31 1.65 6.97 -23.48
N SER A 32 1.65 5.68 -23.12
CA SER A 32 0.47 4.92 -22.70
C SER A 32 0.39 4.85 -21.18
N LYS A 33 -0.37 5.76 -20.57
CA LYS A 33 -0.57 5.81 -19.12
C LYS A 33 -1.95 5.26 -18.74
N PRO A 34 -2.07 4.56 -17.58
CA PRO A 34 -3.37 4.30 -16.98
C PRO A 34 -4.06 5.61 -16.55
N ASN A 35 -5.38 5.59 -16.49
CA ASN A 35 -6.16 6.73 -16.04
C ASN A 35 -6.18 6.74 -14.50
N MET A 36 -5.50 7.70 -13.89
CA MET A 36 -5.31 7.80 -12.43
C MET A 36 -5.69 9.18 -11.88
N PRO A 37 -6.96 9.57 -11.93
CA PRO A 37 -7.39 10.91 -11.54
C PRO A 37 -7.11 11.24 -10.07
N GLN A 38 -7.12 10.26 -9.17
CA GLN A 38 -6.85 10.49 -7.76
C GLN A 38 -5.37 10.78 -7.51
N LEU A 39 -4.48 9.99 -8.11
CA LEU A 39 -3.04 10.24 -8.00
C LEU A 39 -2.65 11.54 -8.71
N GLU A 40 -3.25 11.87 -9.86
CA GLU A 40 -3.04 13.15 -10.52
C GLU A 40 -3.46 14.33 -9.63
N ALA A 41 -4.59 14.22 -8.94
CA ALA A 41 -5.04 15.24 -8.00
C ALA A 41 -4.05 15.43 -6.83
N LEU A 42 -3.55 14.33 -6.25
CA LEU A 42 -2.52 14.37 -5.20
C LEU A 42 -1.22 15.02 -5.70
N MET A 43 -0.75 14.67 -6.89
CA MET A 43 0.44 15.25 -7.50
C MET A 43 0.30 16.75 -7.76
N ASN A 44 -0.89 17.20 -8.17
CA ASN A 44 -1.17 18.61 -8.46
C ASN A 44 -1.31 19.47 -7.19
N SER A 45 -1.69 18.86 -6.08
CA SER A 45 -1.86 19.56 -4.78
C SER A 45 -0.66 19.43 -3.84
N GLY A 46 0.30 18.57 -4.17
CA GLY A 46 1.39 18.20 -3.28
C GLY A 46 2.79 18.46 -3.85
N VAL A 47 3.74 17.70 -3.36
CA VAL A 47 5.14 17.72 -3.79
C VAL A 47 5.50 16.41 -4.44
N ARG A 48 6.02 16.46 -5.68
CA ARG A 48 6.54 15.30 -6.39
C ARG A 48 8.06 15.23 -6.24
N PHE A 49 8.54 14.07 -5.78
CA PHE A 49 9.97 13.77 -5.71
C PHE A 49 10.40 13.05 -6.99
N GLU A 50 11.32 13.63 -7.74
CA GLU A 50 11.79 13.10 -9.03
C GLU A 50 13.05 12.22 -8.92
N ASN A 51 13.74 12.29 -7.79
CA ASN A 51 15.00 11.59 -7.55
C ASN A 51 14.95 10.77 -6.25
N VAL A 52 14.03 9.82 -6.21
CA VAL A 52 13.89 8.85 -5.11
C VAL A 52 14.19 7.46 -5.64
N TRP A 53 14.94 6.67 -4.89
CA TRP A 53 15.34 5.33 -5.26
C TRP A 53 14.83 4.30 -4.24
N SER A 54 14.19 3.27 -4.73
CA SER A 54 13.88 2.07 -3.95
C SER A 54 15.02 1.04 -4.05
N ASN A 55 14.97 -0.02 -3.25
CA ASN A 55 15.74 -1.22 -3.55
C ASN A 55 15.18 -1.90 -4.81
N PRO A 56 15.96 -2.75 -5.50
CA PRO A 56 15.53 -3.37 -6.76
C PRO A 56 14.38 -4.37 -6.63
N VAL A 57 14.01 -4.76 -5.39
CA VAL A 57 12.92 -5.71 -5.11
C VAL A 57 12.16 -5.34 -3.84
N CYS A 58 10.94 -5.88 -3.69
CA CYS A 58 9.96 -5.45 -2.70
C CYS A 58 10.37 -5.71 -1.24
N THR A 59 10.90 -6.88 -0.88
CA THR A 59 11.24 -7.21 0.52
C THR A 59 12.24 -6.23 1.14
N PRO A 60 13.43 -5.97 0.54
CA PRO A 60 14.37 -4.99 1.09
C PRO A 60 13.85 -3.56 1.04
N THR A 61 13.00 -3.18 0.07
CA THR A 61 12.36 -1.86 0.03
C THR A 61 11.45 -1.68 1.24
N ARG A 62 10.61 -2.67 1.54
CA ARG A 62 9.70 -2.64 2.70
C ARG A 62 10.47 -2.63 4.02
N ALA A 63 11.54 -3.43 4.15
CA ALA A 63 12.42 -3.40 5.31
C ALA A 63 13.07 -2.01 5.49
N THR A 64 13.51 -1.37 4.41
CA THR A 64 14.11 -0.03 4.44
C THR A 64 13.10 1.02 4.87
N ILE A 65 11.87 0.99 4.35
CA ILE A 65 10.79 1.91 4.75
C ILE A 65 10.47 1.72 6.23
N LEU A 66 10.33 0.46 6.69
CA LEU A 66 9.95 0.15 8.06
C LEU A 66 11.01 0.55 9.09
N THR A 67 12.31 0.38 8.75
CA THR A 67 13.42 0.54 9.71
C THR A 67 14.25 1.79 9.50
N GLY A 68 14.12 2.47 8.36
CA GLY A 68 15.02 3.54 7.94
C GLY A 68 16.47 3.08 7.67
N ARG A 69 16.71 1.77 7.52
CA ARG A 69 18.05 1.17 7.35
C ARG A 69 18.17 0.46 6.01
N TYR A 70 19.34 0.56 5.38
CA TYR A 70 19.63 -0.18 4.16
C TYR A 70 19.60 -1.71 4.39
N GLY A 71 19.18 -2.46 3.38
CA GLY A 71 19.07 -3.91 3.42
C GLY A 71 20.33 -4.65 3.91
N LEU A 72 21.53 -4.14 3.55
CA LEU A 72 22.81 -4.67 4.07
C LEU A 72 22.98 -4.53 5.60
N ARG A 73 22.22 -3.66 6.25
CA ARG A 73 22.26 -3.46 7.70
C ARG A 73 21.23 -4.31 8.42
N THR A 74 20.14 -4.62 7.76
CA THR A 74 19.05 -5.46 8.29
C THR A 74 19.18 -6.93 7.86
N ASN A 75 20.17 -7.26 7.00
CA ASN A 75 20.32 -8.56 6.31
C ASN A 75 19.10 -8.94 5.44
N VAL A 76 18.30 -7.96 5.03
CA VAL A 76 17.17 -8.16 4.11
C VAL A 76 17.59 -7.60 2.75
N ILE A 77 18.10 -8.45 1.86
CA ILE A 77 18.69 -8.06 0.57
C ILE A 77 18.03 -8.75 -0.63
N ASN A 78 17.28 -9.84 -0.38
CA ASN A 78 16.59 -10.60 -1.43
C ASN A 78 15.09 -10.68 -1.14
N VAL A 79 14.35 -11.09 -2.17
CA VAL A 79 12.94 -11.46 -2.03
C VAL A 79 12.82 -12.67 -1.10
N GLY A 80 11.95 -12.58 -0.09
CA GLY A 80 11.71 -13.64 0.87
C GLY A 80 12.68 -13.69 2.04
N ASP A 81 13.67 -12.79 2.11
CA ASP A 81 14.43 -12.61 3.35
C ASP A 81 13.48 -12.17 4.49
N VAL A 82 13.79 -12.63 5.71
CA VAL A 82 12.98 -12.31 6.90
C VAL A 82 13.64 -11.17 7.66
N LEU A 83 12.87 -10.13 7.95
CA LEU A 83 13.32 -9.04 8.81
C LEU A 83 13.37 -9.53 10.26
N SER A 84 14.52 -9.34 10.93
CA SER A 84 14.64 -9.70 12.34
C SER A 84 13.77 -8.82 13.23
N THR A 85 13.05 -9.43 14.17
CA THR A 85 12.28 -8.70 15.21
C THR A 85 13.16 -7.96 16.22
N ASN A 86 14.49 -8.07 16.12
CA ASN A 86 15.44 -7.24 16.88
C ASN A 86 15.72 -5.89 16.18
N GLU A 87 15.26 -5.70 14.96
CA GLU A 87 15.31 -4.39 14.31
C GLU A 87 14.24 -3.46 14.89
N THR A 88 14.59 -2.21 15.08
CA THR A 88 13.62 -1.20 15.52
C THR A 88 12.82 -0.71 14.32
N SER A 89 11.52 -0.85 14.38
CA SER A 89 10.60 -0.35 13.36
C SER A 89 10.17 1.10 13.62
N ILE A 90 9.57 1.74 12.60
CA ILE A 90 8.89 3.03 12.79
C ILE A 90 7.75 2.92 13.82
N PHE A 91 7.08 1.77 13.90
CA PHE A 91 5.99 1.53 14.84
C PHE A 91 6.50 1.43 16.28
N ASP A 92 7.65 0.76 16.54
CA ASP A 92 8.30 0.76 17.85
C ASP A 92 8.68 2.17 18.30
N LEU A 93 9.17 2.99 17.35
CA LEU A 93 9.50 4.39 17.63
C LEU A 93 8.25 5.21 17.95
N MET A 94 7.15 4.98 17.22
CA MET A 94 5.87 5.64 17.49
C MET A 94 5.32 5.23 18.85
N ASN A 95 5.29 3.94 19.18
CA ASN A 95 4.87 3.43 20.48
C ASN A 95 5.62 4.07 21.66
N THR A 96 6.90 4.40 21.43
CA THR A 96 7.74 4.98 22.48
C THR A 96 7.65 6.51 22.52
N ASN A 97 7.60 7.19 21.35
CA ASN A 97 7.81 8.64 21.26
C ASN A 97 6.54 9.42 20.88
N ALA A 98 5.52 8.75 20.38
CA ALA A 98 4.25 9.32 19.95
C ALA A 98 3.06 8.38 20.28
N PRO A 99 2.92 7.96 21.55
CA PRO A 99 1.95 6.94 21.95
C PRO A 99 0.48 7.35 21.77
N GLU A 100 0.23 8.61 21.41
CA GLU A 100 -1.09 9.09 21.06
C GLU A 100 -1.53 8.71 19.63
N TYR A 101 -0.62 8.20 18.79
CA TYR A 101 -0.99 7.72 17.47
C TYR A 101 -1.46 6.26 17.53
N SER A 102 -2.65 6.01 16.99
CA SER A 102 -3.02 4.66 16.55
C SER A 102 -2.31 4.34 15.25
N HIS A 103 -1.90 3.11 15.02
CA HIS A 103 -1.27 2.76 13.75
C HIS A 103 -1.67 1.38 13.23
N ALA A 104 -1.67 1.25 11.91
CA ALA A 104 -1.99 0.02 11.21
C ALA A 104 -1.11 -0.21 9.99
N VAL A 105 -0.99 -1.48 9.62
CA VAL A 105 -0.55 -1.92 8.29
C VAL A 105 -1.68 -2.73 7.67
N ILE A 106 -2.17 -2.28 6.52
CA ILE A 106 -3.21 -2.97 5.76
C ILE A 106 -2.66 -3.29 4.36
N GLY A 107 -2.72 -4.57 3.96
CA GLY A 107 -2.21 -5.03 2.68
C GLY A 107 -0.95 -5.90 2.78
N LYS A 108 -0.05 -5.78 1.80
CA LYS A 108 1.13 -6.64 1.68
C LYS A 108 2.21 -6.31 2.72
N TRP A 109 2.56 -7.31 3.53
CA TRP A 109 3.66 -7.22 4.50
C TRP A 109 5.02 -7.58 3.88
N HIS A 110 5.18 -8.80 3.46
CA HIS A 110 6.35 -9.38 2.77
C HIS A 110 7.69 -9.22 3.52
N LEU A 111 7.68 -9.29 4.85
CA LEU A 111 8.88 -9.25 5.71
C LEU A 111 9.04 -10.51 6.55
N SER A 112 8.02 -11.37 6.56
CA SER A 112 7.97 -12.70 7.18
C SER A 112 6.68 -13.40 6.76
N THR A 113 6.64 -14.72 6.87
CA THR A 113 5.41 -15.53 6.75
C THR A 113 4.82 -15.92 8.11
N ASP A 114 5.45 -15.52 9.21
CA ASP A 114 4.89 -15.68 10.56
C ASP A 114 3.73 -14.70 10.75
N PRO A 115 2.51 -15.17 11.05
CA PRO A 115 1.33 -14.32 11.20
C PRO A 115 1.42 -13.32 12.35
N ASN A 116 2.30 -13.56 13.33
CA ASN A 116 2.53 -12.66 14.46
C ASN A 116 3.67 -11.68 14.21
N HIS A 117 4.39 -11.80 13.09
CA HIS A 117 5.54 -10.93 12.82
C HIS A 117 5.19 -9.44 12.76
N PRO A 118 4.08 -8.98 12.14
CA PRO A 118 3.72 -7.56 12.15
C PRO A 118 3.56 -7.01 13.57
N THR A 119 2.85 -7.72 14.44
CA THR A 119 2.69 -7.34 15.86
C THR A 119 4.03 -7.36 16.60
N SER A 120 4.91 -8.34 16.32
CA SER A 120 6.26 -8.39 16.90
C SER A 120 7.16 -7.24 16.44
N MET A 121 6.80 -6.56 15.34
CA MET A 121 7.43 -5.34 14.85
C MET A 121 6.70 -4.07 15.31
N GLY A 122 5.90 -4.16 16.35
CA GLY A 122 5.23 -3.02 16.98
C GLY A 122 3.94 -2.54 16.32
N VAL A 123 3.42 -3.22 15.30
CA VAL A 123 2.17 -2.84 14.61
C VAL A 123 0.96 -3.14 15.52
N ASP A 124 0.10 -2.13 15.75
CA ASP A 124 -1.10 -2.30 16.60
C ASP A 124 -2.21 -3.10 15.89
N TYR A 125 -2.42 -2.82 14.59
CA TYR A 125 -3.39 -3.53 13.78
C TYR A 125 -2.78 -3.94 12.44
N PHE A 126 -2.84 -5.22 12.13
CA PHE A 126 -2.42 -5.77 10.85
C PHE A 126 -3.57 -6.52 10.19
N ALA A 127 -3.85 -6.19 8.93
CA ALA A 127 -4.76 -6.96 8.09
C ALA A 127 -4.24 -7.03 6.66
N GLY A 128 -3.84 -8.22 6.19
CA GLY A 128 -3.26 -8.31 4.85
C GLY A 128 -2.70 -9.67 4.47
N LEU A 129 -1.82 -9.64 3.49
CA LEU A 129 -1.09 -10.83 3.07
C LEU A 129 0.36 -10.79 3.59
N LEU A 130 0.82 -11.91 4.13
CA LEU A 130 2.18 -12.05 4.65
C LEU A 130 3.18 -12.32 3.53
N ALA A 131 2.76 -13.02 2.49
CA ALA A 131 3.59 -13.42 1.35
C ALA A 131 3.89 -12.26 0.39
N GLY A 132 4.79 -12.51 -0.56
CA GLY A 132 5.19 -11.54 -1.58
C GLY A 132 4.15 -11.27 -2.65
N GLY A 133 3.11 -12.07 -2.75
CA GLY A 133 2.02 -11.93 -3.70
C GLY A 133 0.93 -12.95 -3.45
N VAL A 134 -0.11 -12.88 -4.25
CA VAL A 134 -1.26 -13.79 -4.24
C VAL A 134 -1.26 -14.67 -5.49
N GLN A 135 -1.79 -15.87 -5.40
CA GLN A 135 -2.03 -16.71 -6.59
C GLN A 135 -3.24 -16.23 -7.40
N SER A 136 -4.20 -15.61 -6.71
CA SER A 136 -5.38 -14.98 -7.30
C SER A 136 -5.82 -13.82 -6.43
N TYR A 137 -6.16 -12.69 -7.04
CA TYR A 137 -6.70 -11.53 -6.31
C TYR A 137 -8.12 -11.75 -5.77
N SER A 138 -8.81 -12.80 -6.23
CA SER A 138 -10.17 -13.16 -5.77
C SER A 138 -10.21 -14.50 -5.05
N ASN A 139 -9.05 -15.02 -4.63
CA ASN A 139 -8.96 -16.22 -3.76
C ASN A 139 -7.58 -16.27 -3.11
N TRP A 140 -7.47 -15.75 -1.90
CA TRP A 140 -6.20 -15.55 -1.20
C TRP A 140 -6.37 -15.64 0.31
N ASN A 141 -5.26 -15.72 1.04
CA ASN A 141 -5.27 -15.78 2.50
C ASN A 141 -5.09 -14.38 3.09
N LEU A 142 -6.10 -13.93 3.82
CA LEU A 142 -6.06 -12.74 4.66
C LEU A 142 -5.59 -13.14 6.06
N THR A 143 -4.54 -12.49 6.54
CA THR A 143 -4.12 -12.57 7.94
C THR A 143 -4.54 -11.29 8.65
N GLU A 144 -5.28 -11.44 9.75
CA GLU A 144 -5.69 -10.31 10.60
C GLU A 144 -5.23 -10.59 12.03
N ASN A 145 -4.32 -9.76 12.55
CA ASN A 145 -3.77 -9.85 13.90
C ASN A 145 -3.36 -11.28 14.35
N GLY A 146 -2.71 -12.02 13.47
CA GLY A 146 -2.24 -13.37 13.74
C GLY A 146 -3.15 -14.50 13.24
N ASP A 147 -4.42 -14.22 12.97
CA ASP A 147 -5.38 -15.19 12.45
C ASP A 147 -5.41 -15.15 10.92
N THR A 148 -5.22 -16.31 10.28
CA THR A 148 -5.21 -16.41 8.81
C THR A 148 -6.41 -17.20 8.32
N ASN A 149 -7.19 -16.58 7.43
CA ASN A 149 -8.37 -17.18 6.81
C ASN A 149 -8.36 -16.95 5.30
N ASN A 150 -8.94 -17.90 4.55
CA ASN A 150 -9.12 -17.71 3.12
C ASN A 150 -10.28 -16.74 2.85
N THR A 151 -10.09 -15.87 1.86
CA THR A 151 -11.13 -14.97 1.36
C THR A 151 -11.24 -15.02 -0.15
N THR A 152 -12.44 -14.75 -0.66
CA THR A 152 -12.75 -14.63 -2.10
C THR A 152 -13.06 -13.19 -2.50
N GLU A 153 -12.96 -12.25 -1.57
CA GLU A 153 -13.08 -10.82 -1.88
C GLU A 153 -11.88 -10.35 -2.71
N TYR A 154 -12.11 -9.43 -3.64
CA TYR A 154 -11.04 -8.88 -4.46
C TYR A 154 -10.04 -8.11 -3.60
N ALA A 155 -8.76 -8.50 -3.67
CA ALA A 155 -7.75 -8.06 -2.70
C ALA A 155 -7.62 -6.53 -2.61
N THR A 156 -7.61 -5.84 -3.76
CA THR A 156 -7.49 -4.36 -3.79
C THR A 156 -8.67 -3.69 -3.09
N THR A 157 -9.90 -4.12 -3.38
CA THR A 157 -11.11 -3.62 -2.72
C THR A 157 -11.12 -3.99 -1.24
N LYS A 158 -10.74 -5.23 -0.89
CA LYS A 158 -10.72 -5.67 0.50
C LYS A 158 -9.77 -4.85 1.37
N PHE A 159 -8.58 -4.52 0.86
CA PHE A 159 -7.66 -3.65 1.60
C PHE A 159 -8.23 -2.25 1.81
N THR A 160 -8.93 -1.71 0.81
CA THR A 160 -9.60 -0.41 0.95
C THR A 160 -10.74 -0.45 1.96
N ASP A 161 -11.59 -1.49 1.92
CA ASP A 161 -12.68 -1.64 2.88
C ASP A 161 -12.16 -1.73 4.32
N LEU A 162 -11.12 -2.54 4.55
CA LEU A 162 -10.45 -2.63 5.84
C LEU A 162 -9.81 -1.30 6.27
N ALA A 163 -9.26 -0.53 5.32
CA ALA A 163 -8.68 0.77 5.58
C ALA A 163 -9.75 1.80 5.98
N ILE A 164 -10.88 1.82 5.29
CA ILE A 164 -12.03 2.68 5.60
C ILE A 164 -12.56 2.34 6.99
N ASP A 165 -12.86 1.08 7.25
CA ASP A 165 -13.38 0.62 8.55
C ASP A 165 -12.42 0.98 9.70
N TRP A 166 -11.12 0.81 9.47
CA TRP A 166 -10.12 1.14 10.47
C TRP A 166 -10.01 2.65 10.71
N VAL A 167 -9.95 3.46 9.66
CA VAL A 167 -9.88 4.93 9.75
C VAL A 167 -11.12 5.49 10.45
N ASP A 168 -12.31 5.04 10.07
CA ASP A 168 -13.58 5.46 10.66
C ASP A 168 -13.68 5.15 12.16
N SER A 169 -12.95 4.15 12.63
CA SER A 169 -12.91 3.78 14.06
C SER A 169 -11.96 4.66 14.88
N GLN A 170 -11.12 5.50 14.27
CA GLN A 170 -10.11 6.27 15.00
C GLN A 170 -10.71 7.54 15.62
N THR A 171 -10.29 7.81 16.85
CA THR A 171 -10.64 9.03 17.59
C THR A 171 -9.41 9.86 17.96
N GLN A 172 -8.23 9.41 17.58
CA GLN A 172 -6.92 10.01 17.83
C GLN A 172 -6.17 10.15 16.52
N PRO A 173 -5.06 10.89 16.46
CA PRO A 173 -4.19 10.90 15.29
C PRO A 173 -3.74 9.48 14.93
N TRP A 174 -3.65 9.19 13.65
CA TRP A 174 -3.34 7.86 13.18
C TRP A 174 -2.27 7.83 12.08
N PHE A 175 -1.57 6.70 11.99
CA PHE A 175 -0.68 6.36 10.89
C PHE A 175 -1.14 5.06 10.25
N LEU A 176 -1.58 5.14 9.00
CA LEU A 176 -1.94 3.99 8.19
C LEU A 176 -0.90 3.75 7.09
N TRP A 177 -0.27 2.57 7.11
CA TRP A 177 0.49 2.05 5.98
C TRP A 177 -0.43 1.15 5.14
N LEU A 178 -0.99 1.70 4.06
CA LEU A 178 -1.83 0.99 3.11
C LEU A 178 -0.95 0.47 1.96
N ALA A 179 -0.66 -0.81 1.99
CA ALA A 179 0.27 -1.47 1.08
C ALA A 179 -0.50 -2.34 0.08
N TYR A 180 -0.97 -1.75 -1.02
CA TYR A 180 -1.60 -2.52 -2.07
C TYR A 180 -0.65 -3.56 -2.65
N ASN A 181 -1.18 -4.74 -2.99
CA ASN A 181 -0.47 -5.74 -3.79
C ASN A 181 -0.54 -5.39 -5.30
N ALA A 182 -1.53 -4.60 -5.71
CA ALA A 182 -1.65 -4.12 -7.08
C ALA A 182 -0.54 -3.06 -7.38
N PRO A 183 -0.04 -3.05 -8.63
CA PRO A 183 -0.35 -3.91 -9.76
C PRO A 183 0.55 -5.16 -9.92
N HIS A 184 1.14 -5.69 -8.85
CA HIS A 184 1.96 -6.91 -8.89
C HIS A 184 1.19 -8.10 -9.51
N THR A 185 1.89 -8.99 -10.19
CA THR A 185 1.29 -10.21 -10.78
C THR A 185 0.55 -11.08 -9.75
N PRO A 186 -0.42 -11.92 -10.18
CA PRO A 186 -0.81 -12.22 -11.57
C PRO A 186 -1.68 -11.12 -12.19
N PHE A 187 -1.36 -10.74 -13.42
CA PHE A 187 -2.18 -9.77 -14.15
C PHE A 187 -3.55 -10.36 -14.48
N HIS A 188 -4.56 -9.52 -14.38
CA HIS A 188 -5.96 -9.91 -14.59
C HIS A 188 -6.81 -8.68 -14.91
N LEU A 189 -8.03 -8.92 -15.33
CA LEU A 189 -9.03 -7.87 -15.46
C LEU A 189 -9.74 -7.69 -14.11
N PRO A 190 -9.62 -6.53 -13.43
CA PRO A 190 -10.30 -6.27 -12.16
C PRO A 190 -11.82 -6.37 -12.28
N PRO A 191 -12.53 -6.74 -11.20
CA PRO A 191 -13.99 -6.70 -11.16
C PRO A 191 -14.51 -5.29 -11.51
N GLY A 192 -15.52 -5.22 -12.38
CA GLY A 192 -16.12 -3.94 -12.79
C GLY A 192 -15.31 -3.10 -13.78
N ALA A 193 -14.14 -3.57 -14.23
CA ALA A 193 -13.38 -2.87 -15.25
C ALA A 193 -14.20 -2.75 -16.55
N ALA A 194 -14.25 -1.53 -17.10
CA ALA A 194 -14.98 -1.24 -18.36
C ALA A 194 -14.18 -1.71 -19.58
N SER A 195 -13.89 -3.01 -19.66
CA SER A 195 -13.07 -3.58 -20.72
C SER A 195 -13.68 -4.86 -21.28
N SER A 196 -13.56 -5.05 -22.57
CA SER A 196 -13.93 -6.27 -23.30
C SER A 196 -12.73 -7.20 -23.53
N LEU A 197 -11.63 -7.01 -22.79
CA LEU A 197 -10.43 -7.85 -22.91
C LEU A 197 -10.73 -9.30 -22.52
N PRO A 198 -10.10 -10.28 -23.21
CA PRO A 198 -10.19 -11.69 -22.81
C PRO A 198 -9.66 -11.90 -21.39
N THR A 199 -10.22 -12.88 -20.68
CA THR A 199 -9.81 -13.19 -19.29
C THR A 199 -9.03 -14.50 -19.16
N ASP A 200 -8.72 -15.15 -20.29
CA ASP A 200 -7.92 -16.37 -20.28
C ASP A 200 -6.41 -16.06 -20.16
N SER A 201 -5.68 -16.96 -19.54
CA SER A 201 -4.25 -16.79 -19.25
C SER A 201 -3.40 -16.58 -20.48
N ALA A 202 -3.71 -17.24 -21.59
CA ALA A 202 -2.92 -17.13 -22.82
C ALA A 202 -3.02 -15.71 -23.43
N SER A 203 -4.21 -15.12 -23.41
CA SER A 203 -4.44 -13.74 -23.87
C SER A 203 -3.73 -12.73 -22.98
N ILE A 204 -3.76 -12.93 -21.65
CA ILE A 204 -3.08 -12.06 -20.68
C ILE A 204 -1.56 -12.14 -20.88
N GLU A 205 -0.98 -13.34 -20.99
CA GLU A 205 0.45 -13.56 -21.23
C GLU A 205 0.91 -12.97 -22.56
N ALA A 206 0.09 -13.05 -23.59
CA ALA A 206 0.41 -12.50 -24.92
C ALA A 206 0.46 -10.97 -24.96
N ASN A 207 -0.34 -10.29 -24.12
CA ASN A 207 -0.39 -8.83 -24.04
C ASN A 207 -0.74 -8.36 -22.61
N PRO A 208 0.22 -8.36 -21.65
CA PRO A 208 -0.05 -8.07 -20.26
C PRO A 208 -0.33 -6.59 -19.94
N LEU A 209 0.16 -5.66 -20.75
CA LEU A 209 0.10 -4.23 -20.46
C LEU A 209 -1.32 -3.69 -20.20
N PRO A 210 -2.36 -4.00 -20.98
CA PRO A 210 -3.71 -3.52 -20.70
C PRO A 210 -4.27 -4.00 -19.35
N TYR A 211 -3.89 -5.20 -18.91
CA TYR A 211 -4.33 -5.75 -17.62
C TYR A 211 -3.58 -5.09 -16.46
N TYR A 212 -2.28 -4.87 -16.60
CA TYR A 212 -1.47 -4.10 -15.66
C TYR A 212 -2.06 -2.69 -15.48
N GLN A 213 -2.38 -1.99 -16.58
CA GLN A 213 -3.01 -0.67 -16.53
C GLN A 213 -4.39 -0.71 -15.87
N ALA A 214 -5.23 -1.70 -16.20
CA ALA A 214 -6.54 -1.86 -15.56
C ALA A 214 -6.45 -2.10 -14.04
N MET A 215 -5.44 -2.85 -13.58
CA MET A 215 -5.20 -3.05 -12.14
C MET A 215 -4.78 -1.76 -11.44
N ILE A 216 -3.99 -0.90 -12.09
CA ILE A 216 -3.61 0.42 -11.58
C ILE A 216 -4.84 1.34 -11.51
N GLU A 217 -5.68 1.36 -12.55
CA GLU A 217 -6.90 2.16 -12.58
C GLU A 217 -7.89 1.74 -11.48
N ALA A 218 -8.00 0.42 -11.25
CA ALA A 218 -8.80 -0.10 -10.14
C ALA A 218 -8.24 0.32 -8.78
N MET A 219 -6.92 0.32 -8.60
CA MET A 219 -6.28 0.78 -7.37
C MET A 219 -6.49 2.29 -7.17
N ASP A 220 -6.36 3.11 -8.21
CA ASP A 220 -6.62 4.55 -8.13
C ASP A 220 -8.08 4.84 -7.75
N PHE A 221 -9.03 4.09 -8.32
CA PHE A 221 -10.44 4.17 -7.92
C PHE A 221 -10.62 3.85 -6.43
N GLU A 222 -9.99 2.80 -5.93
CA GLU A 222 -10.06 2.41 -4.52
C GLU A 222 -9.40 3.44 -3.59
N ILE A 223 -8.30 4.07 -4.01
CA ILE A 223 -7.72 5.22 -3.29
C ILE A 223 -8.75 6.36 -3.21
N GLY A 224 -9.47 6.64 -4.31
CA GLY A 224 -10.56 7.63 -4.31
C GLY A 224 -11.64 7.30 -3.28
N ARG A 225 -12.09 6.05 -3.20
CA ARG A 225 -13.08 5.60 -2.20
C ARG A 225 -12.61 5.87 -0.77
N LEU A 226 -11.35 5.55 -0.45
CA LEU A 226 -10.79 5.83 0.88
C LEU A 226 -10.74 7.34 1.16
N LEU A 227 -10.31 8.16 0.21
CA LEU A 227 -10.24 9.60 0.41
C LEU A 227 -11.63 10.25 0.51
N GLU A 228 -12.62 9.72 -0.21
CA GLU A 228 -14.02 10.17 -0.15
C GLU A 228 -14.74 9.77 1.14
N SER A 229 -14.31 8.68 1.79
CA SER A 229 -14.86 8.27 3.10
C SER A 229 -14.49 9.24 4.23
N MET A 230 -13.34 9.91 4.12
CA MET A 230 -12.90 10.91 5.10
C MET A 230 -13.70 12.21 4.95
N THR A 231 -13.98 12.87 6.07
CA THR A 231 -14.49 14.25 6.07
C THR A 231 -13.44 15.21 5.49
N ASP A 232 -13.86 16.39 5.02
CA ASP A 232 -12.95 17.42 4.52
C ASP A 232 -11.91 17.82 5.60
N ALA A 233 -12.34 17.95 6.85
CA ALA A 233 -11.45 18.29 7.95
C ALA A 233 -10.40 17.19 8.25
N GLU A 234 -10.74 15.94 8.08
CA GLU A 234 -9.80 14.82 8.22
C GLU A 234 -8.79 14.80 7.08
N ARG A 235 -9.26 14.97 5.83
CA ARG A 235 -8.35 15.07 4.67
C ARG A 235 -7.38 16.22 4.80
N ASP A 236 -7.85 17.40 5.19
CA ASP A 236 -7.04 18.61 5.38
C ASP A 236 -6.00 18.45 6.51
N ASN A 237 -6.28 17.56 7.47
CA ASN A 237 -5.37 17.22 8.58
C ASN A 237 -4.60 15.90 8.34
N THR A 238 -4.54 15.40 7.11
CA THR A 238 -3.84 14.15 6.77
C THR A 238 -2.68 14.41 5.82
N VAL A 239 -1.48 13.97 6.20
CA VAL A 239 -0.33 13.90 5.30
C VAL A 239 -0.45 12.61 4.48
N ILE A 240 -0.65 12.75 3.17
CA ILE A 240 -0.77 11.61 2.25
C ILE A 240 0.54 11.45 1.50
N ILE A 241 1.13 10.25 1.56
CA ILE A 241 2.38 9.88 0.89
C ILE A 241 2.08 8.70 -0.03
N PHE A 242 2.32 8.86 -1.33
CA PHE A 242 2.21 7.78 -2.30
C PHE A 242 3.61 7.37 -2.78
N VAL A 243 3.86 6.05 -2.84
CA VAL A 243 5.10 5.42 -3.33
C VAL A 243 4.73 4.33 -4.33
N GLY A 244 5.29 4.42 -5.53
CA GLY A 244 5.18 3.41 -6.58
C GLY A 244 6.46 2.60 -6.74
#